data_c0e1781618482a0f4c52e652ec4c2f54
#
_entry.id   c0e1781618482a0f4c52e652ec4c2f54
#
_cell.length_a   1.000
_cell.length_b   1.000
_cell.length_c   1.000
_cell.angle_alpha   90.00
_cell.angle_beta   90.00
_cell.angle_gamma   90.00
#
_symmetry.space_group_name_H-M   'P 1'
#
loop_
_entity.id
_entity.type
_entity.pdbx_description
1 polymer ?
#
loop_
_entity_poly.entity_id
_entity_poly.type
_entity_poly.pdbx_seq_one_letter_code
_entity_poly.pdbx_strand_id
1 'polypeptide(L)'
;WKYKEMRFSKHGGLRSSMIALVEQSSSGLSAKDLSQSLRCSVLDALSYFKENSELLREREAGRYIYFSSNPVVYAVQKQRRREWRQSQAKESLPSHANAVIILVELIQHPSDTLDQLTRRVRRRGISISIDEVRNLLLCHGLKKICFFCSSSFKRA
;
A
#
# COMPACT_ATOMS: atom_id res chain seq x y z
N TRP A 1 15.47 21.34 14.17
CA TRP A 1 16.23 22.44 13.57
C TRP A 1 17.62 21.96 13.14
N LYS A 2 18.23 22.65 12.20
CA LYS A 2 19.50 22.26 11.59
C LYS A 2 20.54 23.34 11.84
N TYR A 3 21.74 22.94 12.30
CA TYR A 3 22.89 23.82 12.41
C TYR A 3 24.06 23.21 11.60
N LYS A 4 24.46 23.84 10.50
CA LYS A 4 25.41 23.30 9.50
C LYS A 4 24.94 21.91 9.01
N GLU A 5 25.76 20.89 9.19
CA GLU A 5 25.45 19.48 8.87
C GLU A 5 24.70 18.74 10.00
N MET A 6 24.65 19.31 11.21
CA MET A 6 24.01 18.67 12.36
C MET A 6 22.52 18.92 12.36
N ARG A 7 21.75 17.85 12.61
CA ARG A 7 20.29 17.89 12.76
C ARG A 7 19.92 17.61 14.20
N PHE A 8 19.10 18.48 14.76
CA PHE A 8 18.60 18.34 16.11
C PHE A 8 17.15 17.87 16.04
N SER A 9 16.86 16.80 16.77
CA SER A 9 15.50 16.29 16.93
C SER A 9 14.93 16.75 18.27
N LYS A 10 13.65 17.09 18.27
CA LYS A 10 12.89 17.38 19.51
C LYS A 10 12.83 16.16 20.43
N HIS A 11 12.94 14.97 19.87
CA HIS A 11 12.80 13.70 20.57
C HIS A 11 14.14 13.00 20.85
N GLY A 12 15.27 13.72 20.73
CA GLY A 12 16.61 13.16 20.90
C GLY A 12 17.13 12.46 19.65
N GLY A 13 17.40 11.16 19.71
CA GLY A 13 17.98 10.40 18.60
C GLY A 13 16.98 10.08 17.47
N LEU A 14 17.51 9.54 16.37
CA LEU A 14 16.72 9.15 15.20
C LEU A 14 15.62 8.12 15.57
N ARG A 15 15.97 7.14 16.38
CA ARG A 15 15.03 6.08 16.83
C ARG A 15 13.85 6.65 17.60
N SER A 16 14.11 7.46 18.59
CA SER A 16 13.06 8.12 19.41
C SER A 16 12.17 9.01 18.55
N SER A 17 12.75 9.69 17.55
CA SER A 17 11.98 10.51 16.60
C SER A 17 11.09 9.66 15.71
N MET A 18 11.53 8.49 15.29
CA MET A 18 10.73 7.56 14.50
C MET A 18 9.56 7.00 15.30
N ILE A 19 9.79 6.59 16.55
CA ILE A 19 8.74 6.11 17.46
C ILE A 19 7.70 7.21 17.64
N ALA A 20 8.12 8.43 18.01
CA ALA A 20 7.22 9.55 18.22
C ALA A 20 6.39 9.89 16.96
N LEU A 21 7.00 9.86 15.75
CA LEU A 21 6.28 10.09 14.50
C LEU A 21 5.25 8.99 14.21
N VAL A 22 5.60 7.72 14.46
CA VAL A 22 4.67 6.61 14.27
C VAL A 22 3.52 6.70 15.25
N GLU A 23 3.77 7.00 16.52
CA GLU A 23 2.74 7.17 17.54
C GLU A 23 1.79 8.33 17.25
N GLN A 24 2.31 9.44 16.73
CA GLN A 24 1.52 10.61 16.32
C GLN A 24 0.78 10.40 15.00
N SER A 25 1.16 9.40 14.22
CA SER A 25 0.50 9.13 12.94
C SER A 25 -0.90 8.58 13.13
N SER A 26 -1.81 8.96 12.25
CA SER A 26 -3.20 8.48 12.30
C SER A 26 -3.38 7.05 11.76
N SER A 27 -2.48 6.56 10.90
CA SER A 27 -2.67 5.32 10.16
C SER A 27 -1.40 4.49 9.97
N GLY A 28 -0.38 4.70 10.83
CA GLY A 28 0.95 4.14 10.65
C GLY A 28 1.72 4.80 9.50
N LEU A 29 3.02 4.54 9.41
CA LEU A 29 3.92 5.16 8.44
C LEU A 29 4.73 4.09 7.69
N SER A 30 4.98 4.31 6.39
CA SER A 30 5.93 3.51 5.64
C SER A 30 7.37 4.00 5.86
N ALA A 31 8.36 3.20 5.48
CA ALA A 31 9.77 3.61 5.47
C ALA A 31 10.00 4.88 4.64
N LYS A 32 9.24 5.03 3.54
CA LYS A 32 9.31 6.22 2.68
C LYS A 32 8.79 7.46 3.39
N ASP A 33 7.65 7.34 4.08
CA ASP A 33 7.03 8.46 4.81
C ASP A 33 7.93 8.91 5.96
N LEU A 34 8.54 7.95 6.70
CA LEU A 34 9.52 8.24 7.73
C LEU A 34 10.76 8.95 7.18
N SER A 35 11.32 8.46 6.06
CA SER A 35 12.47 9.10 5.42
C SER A 35 12.15 10.52 4.95
N GLN A 36 10.96 10.76 4.42
CA GLN A 36 10.51 12.08 3.98
C GLN A 36 10.34 13.03 5.16
N SER A 37 9.70 12.58 6.24
CA SER A 37 9.46 13.39 7.43
C SER A 37 10.75 13.75 8.16
N LEU A 38 11.68 12.81 8.25
CA LEU A 38 12.97 13.01 8.91
C LEU A 38 14.04 13.58 7.98
N ARG A 39 13.79 13.60 6.67
CA ARG A 39 14.71 14.03 5.63
C ARG A 39 16.09 13.34 5.71
N CYS A 40 16.08 12.05 6.08
CA CYS A 40 17.28 11.22 6.15
C CYS A 40 16.93 9.75 5.85
N SER A 41 17.95 8.93 5.57
CA SER A 41 17.77 7.48 5.47
C SER A 41 17.40 6.89 6.82
N VAL A 42 16.35 6.07 6.85
CA VAL A 42 15.87 5.40 8.07
C VAL A 42 16.11 3.89 8.03
N LEU A 43 16.70 3.36 6.97
CA LEU A 43 16.81 1.91 6.74
C LEU A 43 17.57 1.20 7.85
N ASP A 44 18.71 1.75 8.28
CA ASP A 44 19.53 1.16 9.36
C ASP A 44 18.78 1.17 10.70
N ALA A 45 18.10 2.29 10.99
CA ALA A 45 17.27 2.40 12.19
C ALA A 45 16.06 1.44 12.16
N LEU A 46 15.48 1.21 10.98
CA LEU A 46 14.38 0.26 10.81
C LEU A 46 14.83 -1.20 10.98
N SER A 47 16.08 -1.52 10.67
CA SER A 47 16.66 -2.84 10.92
C SER A 47 16.71 -3.14 12.42
N TYR A 48 17.04 -2.16 13.24
CA TYR A 48 17.00 -2.29 14.70
C TYR A 48 15.59 -2.63 15.22
N PHE A 49 14.53 -1.99 14.71
CA PHE A 49 13.15 -2.29 15.13
C PHE A 49 12.63 -3.65 14.66
N LYS A 50 13.36 -4.32 13.78
CA LYS A 50 13.05 -5.68 13.39
C LYS A 50 13.30 -6.67 14.55
N GLU A 51 14.28 -6.40 15.36
CA GLU A 51 14.69 -7.23 16.51
C GLU A 51 14.04 -6.77 17.82
N ASN A 52 13.73 -5.49 17.92
CA ASN A 52 13.14 -4.86 19.10
C ASN A 52 11.68 -4.48 18.82
N SER A 53 10.77 -4.96 19.66
CA SER A 53 9.31 -4.79 19.49
C SER A 53 8.80 -3.39 19.83
N GLU A 54 9.63 -2.34 19.72
CA GLU A 54 9.24 -0.95 19.99
C GLU A 54 8.27 -0.40 18.94
N LEU A 55 8.30 -0.95 17.72
CA LEU A 55 7.34 -0.68 16.66
C LEU A 55 6.83 -1.99 16.07
N LEU A 56 5.54 -2.08 15.85
CA LEU A 56 4.94 -3.17 15.12
C LEU A 56 5.05 -2.91 13.61
N ARG A 57 5.34 -3.96 12.84
CA ARG A 57 5.37 -3.84 11.39
C ARG A 57 4.46 -4.86 10.73
N GLU A 58 3.71 -4.42 9.74
CA GLU A 58 2.89 -5.28 8.89
C GLU A 58 3.24 -5.07 7.41
N ARG A 59 3.11 -6.12 6.63
CA ARG A 59 3.32 -6.03 5.17
C ARG A 59 2.01 -5.74 4.47
N GLU A 60 1.93 -4.61 3.78
CA GLU A 60 0.78 -4.21 2.99
C GLU A 60 1.20 -3.88 1.56
N ALA A 61 0.53 -4.48 0.58
CA ALA A 61 0.78 -4.24 -0.84
C ALA A 61 2.28 -4.23 -1.22
N GLY A 62 3.07 -5.16 -0.64
CA GLY A 62 4.50 -5.29 -0.89
C GLY A 62 5.41 -4.34 -0.09
N ARG A 63 4.85 -3.46 0.73
CA ARG A 63 5.60 -2.50 1.58
C ARG A 63 5.39 -2.81 3.05
N TYR A 64 6.37 -2.45 3.88
CA TYR A 64 6.22 -2.49 5.33
C TYR A 64 5.64 -1.18 5.84
N ILE A 65 4.63 -1.30 6.70
CA ILE A 65 4.03 -0.22 7.45
C ILE A 65 4.35 -0.42 8.92
N TYR A 66 4.76 0.64 9.57
CA TYR A 66 5.13 0.66 10.98
C TYR A 66 4.02 1.29 11.80
N PHE A 67 3.64 0.62 12.87
CA PHE A 67 2.59 1.01 13.79
C PHE A 67 3.15 1.12 15.21
N SER A 68 2.43 1.82 16.07
CA SER A 68 2.77 1.89 17.49
C SER A 68 2.71 0.52 18.15
N SER A 69 3.61 0.24 19.08
CA SER A 69 3.55 -0.95 19.93
C SER A 69 2.45 -0.86 21.00
N ASN A 70 1.91 0.33 21.28
CA ASN A 70 0.78 0.50 22.16
C ASN A 70 -0.49 -0.09 21.54
N PRO A 71 -1.14 -1.10 22.16
CA PRO A 71 -2.27 -1.81 21.55
C PRO A 71 -3.47 -0.91 21.24
N VAL A 72 -3.71 0.11 22.03
CA VAL A 72 -4.83 1.06 21.82
C VAL A 72 -4.54 1.91 20.58
N VAL A 73 -3.35 2.49 20.49
CA VAL A 73 -2.93 3.32 19.35
C VAL A 73 -2.88 2.47 18.08
N TYR A 74 -2.33 1.27 18.15
CA TYR A 74 -2.29 0.32 17.04
C TYR A 74 -3.67 0.00 16.47
N ALA A 75 -4.65 -0.31 17.34
CA ALA A 75 -6.01 -0.61 16.90
C ALA A 75 -6.64 0.57 16.13
N VAL A 76 -6.49 1.78 16.65
CA VAL A 76 -6.97 3.02 16.00
C VAL A 76 -6.26 3.26 14.66
N GLN A 77 -4.94 3.15 14.64
CA GLN A 77 -4.15 3.33 13.42
C GLN A 77 -4.55 2.32 12.33
N LYS A 78 -4.74 1.06 12.73
CA LYS A 78 -5.13 -0.02 11.81
C LYS A 78 -6.54 0.19 11.24
N GLN A 79 -7.47 0.63 12.07
CA GLN A 79 -8.84 0.95 11.64
C GLN A 79 -8.84 2.11 10.64
N ARG A 80 -8.21 3.23 10.96
CA ARG A 80 -8.11 4.40 10.07
C ARG A 80 -7.41 4.07 8.75
N ARG A 81 -6.40 3.20 8.80
CA ARG A 81 -5.72 2.76 7.60
C ARG A 81 -6.62 1.91 6.68
N ARG A 82 -7.47 1.05 7.25
CA ARG A 82 -8.48 0.30 6.49
C ARG A 82 -9.48 1.24 5.82
N GLU A 83 -9.97 2.23 6.54
CA GLU A 83 -10.89 3.24 6.04
C GLU A 83 -10.26 4.05 4.90
N TRP A 84 -9.02 4.51 5.09
CA TRP A 84 -8.27 5.22 4.07
C TRP A 84 -8.10 4.39 2.78
N ARG A 85 -7.77 3.11 2.91
CA ARG A 85 -7.67 2.19 1.76
C ARG A 85 -9.01 1.99 1.06
N GLN A 86 -10.09 1.89 1.80
CA GLN A 86 -11.43 1.77 1.22
C GLN A 86 -11.82 3.03 0.47
N SER A 87 -11.50 4.21 0.99
CA SER A 87 -11.73 5.49 0.31
C SER A 87 -10.93 5.57 -1.00
N GLN A 88 -9.63 5.26 -0.95
CA GLN A 88 -8.78 5.24 -2.13
C GLN A 88 -9.26 4.24 -3.19
N ALA A 89 -9.72 3.06 -2.76
CA ALA A 89 -10.28 2.07 -3.67
C ALA A 89 -11.57 2.56 -4.35
N LYS A 90 -12.40 3.32 -3.64
CA LYS A 90 -13.62 3.93 -4.20
C LYS A 90 -13.30 5.07 -5.18
N GLU A 91 -12.34 5.92 -4.85
CA GLU A 91 -11.90 7.02 -5.71
C GLU A 91 -11.25 6.54 -7.01
N SER A 92 -10.62 5.36 -6.99
CA SER A 92 -9.98 4.76 -8.15
C SER A 92 -10.86 3.72 -8.86
N LEU A 93 -12.19 3.84 -8.77
CA LEU A 93 -13.11 3.02 -9.57
C LEU A 93 -13.27 3.61 -10.97
N PRO A 94 -13.36 2.77 -12.01
CA PRO A 94 -13.66 3.24 -13.36
C PRO A 94 -15.08 3.83 -13.44
N SER A 95 -15.33 4.68 -14.44
CA SER A 95 -16.67 5.17 -14.71
C SER A 95 -17.65 4.00 -14.94
N HIS A 96 -18.94 4.21 -14.70
CA HIS A 96 -19.94 3.15 -14.90
C HIS A 96 -19.90 2.54 -16.31
N ALA A 97 -19.73 3.37 -17.34
CA ALA A 97 -19.60 2.90 -18.73
C ALA A 97 -18.37 2.01 -18.91
N ASN A 98 -17.22 2.42 -18.37
CA ASN A 98 -15.99 1.65 -18.42
C ASN A 98 -16.10 0.36 -17.62
N ALA A 99 -16.76 0.38 -16.47
CA ALA A 99 -17.02 -0.80 -15.65
C ALA A 99 -17.81 -1.86 -16.42
N VAL A 100 -18.86 -1.47 -17.14
CA VAL A 100 -19.63 -2.40 -17.98
C VAL A 100 -18.73 -3.04 -19.04
N ILE A 101 -17.90 -2.27 -19.73
CA ILE A 101 -17.00 -2.81 -20.76
C ILE A 101 -16.00 -3.78 -20.17
N ILE A 102 -15.43 -3.47 -18.99
CA ILE A 102 -14.52 -4.39 -18.29
C ILE A 102 -15.21 -5.72 -17.96
N LEU A 103 -16.43 -5.65 -17.44
CA LEU A 103 -17.20 -6.84 -17.08
C LEU A 103 -17.57 -7.68 -18.31
N VAL A 104 -17.93 -7.05 -19.41
CA VAL A 104 -18.19 -7.74 -20.70
C VAL A 104 -16.93 -8.46 -21.20
N GLU A 105 -15.78 -7.80 -21.20
CA GLU A 105 -14.50 -8.44 -21.58
C GLU A 105 -14.15 -9.61 -20.65
N LEU A 106 -14.39 -9.45 -19.35
CA LEU A 106 -14.16 -10.51 -18.36
C LEU A 106 -15.03 -11.74 -18.62
N ILE A 107 -16.31 -11.53 -18.96
CA ILE A 107 -17.25 -12.62 -19.29
C ILE A 107 -16.84 -13.32 -20.58
N GLN A 108 -16.42 -12.57 -21.59
CA GLN A 108 -15.98 -13.13 -22.87
C GLN A 108 -14.65 -13.88 -22.77
N HIS A 109 -13.78 -13.46 -21.84
CA HIS A 109 -12.45 -14.02 -21.66
C HIS A 109 -12.14 -14.32 -20.19
N PRO A 110 -12.80 -15.31 -19.58
CA PRO A 110 -12.72 -15.60 -18.15
C PRO A 110 -11.35 -16.11 -17.67
N SER A 111 -10.52 -16.59 -18.59
CA SER A 111 -9.16 -17.08 -18.32
C SER A 111 -8.09 -16.01 -18.45
N ASP A 112 -8.44 -14.79 -18.88
CA ASP A 112 -7.47 -13.72 -19.03
C ASP A 112 -6.91 -13.27 -17.66
N THR A 113 -5.61 -12.97 -17.64
CA THR A 113 -4.99 -12.31 -16.49
C THR A 113 -5.44 -10.85 -16.42
N LEU A 114 -5.24 -10.23 -15.24
CA LEU A 114 -5.56 -8.81 -15.03
C LEU A 114 -4.88 -7.91 -16.08
N ASP A 115 -3.62 -8.22 -16.44
CA ASP A 115 -2.86 -7.47 -17.46
C ASP A 115 -3.46 -7.65 -18.85
N GLN A 116 -3.86 -8.87 -19.20
CA GLN A 116 -4.49 -9.17 -20.49
C GLN A 116 -5.83 -8.47 -20.62
N LEU A 117 -6.67 -8.55 -19.58
CA LEU A 117 -7.96 -7.85 -19.51
C LEU A 117 -7.76 -6.33 -19.66
N THR A 118 -6.83 -5.75 -18.93
CA THR A 118 -6.54 -4.30 -19.02
C THR A 118 -6.08 -3.91 -20.43
N ARG A 119 -5.23 -4.72 -21.07
CA ARG A 119 -4.78 -4.47 -22.46
C ARG A 119 -5.92 -4.55 -23.46
N ARG A 120 -6.87 -5.50 -23.30
CA ARG A 120 -8.05 -5.61 -24.18
C ARG A 120 -8.94 -4.38 -24.07
N VAL A 121 -9.26 -3.97 -22.86
CA VAL A 121 -10.07 -2.77 -22.59
C VAL A 121 -9.40 -1.52 -23.19
N ARG A 122 -8.08 -1.38 -23.07
CA ARG A 122 -7.33 -0.28 -23.69
C ARG A 122 -7.38 -0.29 -25.21
N ARG A 123 -7.40 -1.46 -25.85
CA ARG A 123 -7.55 -1.59 -27.32
C ARG A 123 -8.90 -1.08 -27.82
N ARG A 124 -9.93 -1.03 -26.97
CA ARG A 124 -11.23 -0.40 -27.29
C ARG A 124 -11.23 1.13 -27.12
N GLY A 125 -10.06 1.74 -26.94
CA GLY A 125 -9.92 3.19 -26.81
C GLY A 125 -10.18 3.74 -25.40
N ILE A 126 -10.27 2.89 -24.38
CA ILE A 126 -10.54 3.28 -23.01
C ILE A 126 -9.22 3.49 -22.26
N SER A 127 -9.00 4.70 -21.76
CA SER A 127 -7.88 4.98 -20.87
C SER A 127 -8.22 4.46 -19.47
N ILE A 128 -7.58 3.37 -19.05
CA ILE A 128 -7.81 2.75 -17.75
C ILE A 128 -6.49 2.22 -17.18
N SER A 129 -6.34 2.32 -15.85
CA SER A 129 -5.22 1.74 -15.12
C SER A 129 -5.50 0.30 -14.69
N ILE A 130 -4.45 -0.47 -14.44
CA ILE A 130 -4.57 -1.82 -13.86
C ILE A 130 -5.22 -1.78 -12.48
N ASP A 131 -4.92 -0.72 -11.71
CA ASP A 131 -5.45 -0.57 -10.35
C ASP A 131 -6.95 -0.29 -10.35
N GLU A 132 -7.47 0.48 -11.32
CA GLU A 132 -8.91 0.68 -11.49
C GLU A 132 -9.64 -0.62 -11.83
N VAL A 133 -9.08 -1.44 -12.73
CA VAL A 133 -9.64 -2.77 -13.05
C VAL A 133 -9.61 -3.67 -11.81
N ARG A 134 -8.48 -3.70 -11.10
CA ARG A 134 -8.34 -4.48 -9.86
C ARG A 134 -9.33 -4.07 -8.80
N ASN A 135 -9.49 -2.77 -8.57
CA ASN A 135 -10.41 -2.23 -7.57
C ASN A 135 -11.87 -2.54 -7.90
N LEU A 136 -12.25 -2.44 -9.18
CA LEU A 136 -13.58 -2.84 -9.63
C LEU A 136 -13.86 -4.32 -9.29
N LEU A 137 -12.94 -5.21 -9.64
CA LEU A 137 -13.10 -6.64 -9.38
C LEU A 137 -13.14 -6.95 -7.88
N LEU A 138 -12.33 -6.27 -7.07
CA LEU A 138 -12.32 -6.42 -5.62
C LEU A 138 -13.60 -5.91 -4.96
N CYS A 139 -14.12 -4.76 -5.39
CA CYS A 139 -15.37 -4.19 -4.86
C CYS A 139 -16.57 -5.10 -5.11
N HIS A 140 -16.60 -5.79 -6.24
CA HIS A 140 -17.69 -6.70 -6.61
C HIS A 140 -17.42 -8.17 -6.24
N GLY A 141 -16.40 -8.46 -5.46
CA GLY A 141 -16.11 -9.81 -4.98
C GLY A 141 -15.64 -10.80 -6.05
N LEU A 142 -15.27 -10.32 -7.24
CA LEU A 142 -14.85 -11.14 -8.38
C LEU A 142 -13.39 -11.61 -8.24
N LYS A 143 -13.00 -12.04 -7.06
CA LYS A 143 -11.61 -12.40 -6.69
C LYS A 143 -11.05 -13.65 -7.37
N LYS A 144 -11.90 -14.56 -7.85
CA LYS A 144 -11.45 -15.89 -8.31
C LYS A 144 -10.66 -15.90 -9.63
N ILE A 145 -10.63 -14.80 -10.36
CA ILE A 145 -10.13 -14.81 -11.74
C ILE A 145 -8.71 -14.26 -11.87
N CYS A 146 -8.19 -13.52 -10.89
CA CYS A 146 -6.96 -12.73 -11.09
C CYS A 146 -5.72 -13.16 -10.29
N PHE A 147 -5.74 -14.27 -9.55
CA PHE A 147 -4.61 -14.63 -8.68
C PHE A 147 -3.79 -15.85 -9.10
N PHE A 148 -4.07 -16.44 -10.25
CA PHE A 148 -3.24 -17.52 -10.76
C PHE A 148 -2.43 -17.03 -11.96
N CYS A 149 -1.29 -16.44 -11.74
CA CYS A 149 -0.04 -16.62 -12.47
C CYS A 149 1.02 -15.59 -12.06
N SER A 150 1.72 -15.87 -11.00
CA SER A 150 3.10 -15.44 -10.82
C SER A 150 3.84 -16.52 -10.02
N SER A 151 3.82 -17.75 -10.56
CA SER A 151 4.77 -18.77 -10.16
C SER A 151 5.64 -19.02 -11.40
N SER A 152 6.82 -18.43 -11.38
CA SER A 152 7.90 -18.77 -12.28
C SER A 152 8.16 -20.27 -12.22
N PHE A 153 7.71 -20.99 -13.21
CA PHE A 153 8.19 -22.33 -13.48
C PHE A 153 9.58 -22.20 -14.12
N LYS A 154 10.63 -22.18 -13.30
CA LYS A 154 11.97 -22.48 -13.76
C LYS A 154 11.98 -23.98 -14.12
N ARG A 155 12.03 -24.29 -15.40
CA ARG A 155 12.42 -25.62 -15.87
C ARG A 155 13.90 -25.83 -15.56
N ALA A 156 14.17 -26.94 -14.94
CA ALA A 156 15.49 -27.56 -14.88
C ALA A 156 15.85 -28.05 -16.29
#